data_43155a0da50da88a95c0a5dd698cc2c8
#
_entry.id   43155a0da50da88a95c0a5dd698cc2c8
#
_cell.length_a   1.000
_cell.length_b   1.000
_cell.length_c   1.000
_cell.angle_alpha   90.00
_cell.angle_beta   90.00
_cell.angle_gamma   90.00
#
_symmetry.space_group_name_H-M   'P 1'
#
loop_
_entity.id
_entity.type
_entity.pdbx_description
1 polymer ?
#
loop_
_entity_poly.entity_id
_entity_poly.type
_entity_poly.pdbx_seq_one_letter_code
_entity_poly.pdbx_strand_id
1 'polypeptide(L)'
;MKSSETLINQPPWPPDEFTAQLREVGQTYHDRHPYHVLMNEGRLSRPQLQGWVANRFYYQTQIPIKDAIILSRCPEHELRRSWIQRIMDHDGTDTDPGGIEKWLRLGEVVGLTRAELLAQTRLLPGVRYAVDAYVAFCRTQPWIIAMASSLTELFAPALMSKRIAAFERHYPWVKEEGLRYFRGRLTQAPRDADFALRLVVERCQSREFQESAVAALKFKCELLLSMLDAIHLEYVLNRKIK
;
A
#
# COMPACT_ATOMS: atom_id res chain seq x y z
N MET A 1 10.90 3.56 28.17
CA MET A 1 9.83 4.57 27.97
C MET A 1 10.45 5.92 28.35
N LYS A 2 10.82 6.75 27.37
CA LYS A 2 11.12 8.17 27.63
C LYS A 2 9.79 8.88 27.89
N SER A 3 9.70 9.62 28.99
CA SER A 3 8.46 10.27 29.40
C SER A 3 7.97 11.27 28.34
N SER A 4 6.66 11.35 28.14
CA SER A 4 5.98 12.25 27.19
C SER A 4 6.36 13.74 27.37
N GLU A 5 6.81 14.14 28.53
CA GLU A 5 7.24 15.52 28.83
C GLU A 5 8.52 15.96 28.12
N THR A 6 9.38 15.01 27.72
CA THR A 6 10.66 15.32 27.04
C THR A 6 10.48 15.62 25.54
N LEU A 7 9.34 15.24 24.95
CA LEU A 7 9.04 15.44 23.51
C LEU A 7 8.47 16.82 23.21
N ILE A 8 7.79 17.45 24.17
CA ILE A 8 7.08 18.73 23.99
C ILE A 8 8.03 19.91 23.73
N ASN A 9 9.34 19.76 24.02
CA ASN A 9 10.33 20.85 23.96
C ASN A 9 11.39 20.71 22.87
N GLN A 10 11.27 19.73 21.96
CA GLN A 10 12.25 19.61 20.87
C GLN A 10 11.83 20.48 19.67
N PRO A 11 12.78 21.23 19.06
CA PRO A 11 12.47 21.96 17.83
C PRO A 11 12.09 21.01 16.71
N PRO A 12 11.24 21.45 15.77
CA PRO A 12 10.92 20.63 14.60
C PRO A 12 12.19 20.32 13.80
N TRP A 13 12.22 19.16 13.16
CA TRP A 13 13.26 18.86 12.17
C TRP A 13 13.19 19.87 11.03
N PRO A 14 14.33 20.34 10.52
CA PRO A 14 14.37 21.01 9.23
C PRO A 14 13.73 20.15 8.13
N PRO A 15 13.18 20.74 7.06
CA PRO A 15 12.47 20.00 5.99
C PRO A 15 13.28 18.83 5.40
N ASP A 16 14.57 19.02 5.18
CA ASP A 16 15.46 17.99 4.62
C ASP A 16 15.68 16.83 5.60
N GLU A 17 15.87 17.15 6.88
CA GLU A 17 16.01 16.12 7.92
C GLU A 17 14.70 15.36 8.12
N PHE A 18 13.55 16.03 8.15
CA PHE A 18 12.24 15.39 8.24
C PHE A 18 11.98 14.48 7.03
N THR A 19 12.33 14.94 5.82
CA THR A 19 12.25 14.13 4.61
C THR A 19 13.15 12.89 4.71
N ALA A 20 14.35 13.03 5.27
CA ALA A 20 15.25 11.91 5.50
C ALA A 20 14.67 10.88 6.48
N GLN A 21 14.07 11.34 7.60
CA GLN A 21 13.38 10.47 8.56
C GLN A 21 12.24 9.67 7.90
N LEU A 22 11.42 10.33 7.07
CA LEU A 22 10.36 9.63 6.32
C LEU A 22 10.92 8.60 5.35
N ARG A 23 12.02 8.91 4.64
CA ARG A 23 12.66 7.97 3.69
C ARG A 23 13.34 6.80 4.40
N GLU A 24 13.88 6.99 5.60
CA GLU A 24 14.51 5.93 6.39
C GLU A 24 13.52 4.83 6.77
N VAL A 25 12.24 5.14 6.95
CA VAL A 25 11.18 4.14 7.16
C VAL A 25 11.13 3.10 6.04
N GLY A 26 11.60 3.45 4.84
CA GLY A 26 11.72 2.51 3.72
C GLY A 26 12.56 1.27 4.01
N GLN A 27 13.46 1.30 5.00
CA GLN A 27 14.21 0.12 5.45
C GLN A 27 13.29 -0.96 6.03
N THR A 28 12.13 -0.58 6.54
CA THR A 28 11.10 -1.50 7.08
C THR A 28 10.04 -1.87 6.05
N TYR A 29 10.18 -1.41 4.79
CA TYR A 29 9.22 -1.72 3.76
C TYR A 29 9.26 -3.20 3.38
N HIS A 30 8.13 -3.73 3.00
CA HIS A 30 7.88 -5.18 2.83
C HIS A 30 8.53 -5.82 1.58
N ASP A 31 9.37 -5.12 0.85
CA ASP A 31 10.04 -5.61 -0.37
C ASP A 31 10.98 -6.79 -0.12
N ARG A 32 11.55 -6.89 1.09
CA ARG A 32 12.43 -7.98 1.53
C ARG A 32 11.71 -9.11 2.26
N HIS A 33 10.39 -9.05 2.38
CA HIS A 33 9.63 -10.13 3.00
C HIS A 33 9.86 -11.46 2.27
N PRO A 34 10.03 -12.60 2.98
CA PRO A 34 10.33 -13.92 2.38
C PRO A 34 9.38 -14.28 1.23
N TYR A 35 8.10 -13.94 1.33
CA TYR A 35 7.14 -14.18 0.26
C TYR A 35 7.50 -13.41 -1.03
N HIS A 36 7.91 -12.15 -0.92
CA HIS A 36 8.34 -11.35 -2.08
C HIS A 36 9.68 -11.82 -2.64
N VAL A 37 10.59 -12.30 -1.78
CA VAL A 37 11.85 -12.94 -2.24
C VAL A 37 11.53 -14.16 -3.10
N LEU A 38 10.68 -15.08 -2.61
CA LEU A 38 10.26 -16.26 -3.36
C LEU A 38 9.58 -15.88 -4.68
N MET A 39 8.72 -14.85 -4.67
CA MET A 39 8.07 -14.35 -5.88
C MET A 39 9.09 -13.83 -6.90
N ASN A 40 10.04 -13.02 -6.47
CA ASN A 40 11.04 -12.41 -7.34
C ASN A 40 12.05 -13.43 -7.89
N GLU A 41 12.25 -14.55 -7.19
CA GLU A 41 13.11 -15.67 -7.61
C GLU A 41 12.39 -16.72 -8.46
N GLY A 42 11.09 -16.55 -8.73
CA GLY A 42 10.30 -17.50 -9.51
C GLY A 42 9.96 -18.78 -8.77
N ARG A 43 10.02 -18.78 -7.45
CA ARG A 43 9.86 -19.97 -6.60
C ARG A 43 8.45 -20.19 -6.07
N LEU A 44 7.51 -19.29 -6.38
CA LEU A 44 6.12 -19.48 -6.03
C LEU A 44 5.40 -20.33 -7.07
N SER A 45 4.64 -21.30 -6.61
CA SER A 45 3.72 -22.06 -7.45
C SER A 45 2.50 -21.23 -7.86
N ARG A 46 1.76 -21.69 -8.87
CA ARG A 46 0.52 -21.02 -9.30
C ARG A 46 -0.51 -20.87 -8.18
N PRO A 47 -0.80 -21.91 -7.35
CA PRO A 47 -1.70 -21.75 -6.21
C PRO A 47 -1.25 -20.71 -5.17
N GLN A 48 0.05 -20.60 -4.94
CA GLN A 48 0.61 -19.57 -4.05
C GLN A 48 0.38 -18.18 -4.62
N LEU A 49 0.66 -17.94 -5.90
CA LEU A 49 0.36 -16.67 -6.55
C LEU A 49 -1.13 -16.35 -6.55
N GLN A 50 -2.00 -17.33 -6.78
CA GLN A 50 -3.44 -17.17 -6.67
C GLN A 50 -3.85 -16.71 -5.26
N GLY A 51 -3.27 -17.32 -4.22
CA GLY A 51 -3.51 -16.94 -2.83
C GLY A 51 -3.16 -15.48 -2.55
N TRP A 52 -1.99 -15.03 -3.04
CA TRP A 52 -1.57 -13.64 -2.92
C TRP A 52 -2.50 -12.68 -3.67
N VAL A 53 -2.84 -12.98 -4.93
CA VAL A 53 -3.73 -12.13 -5.73
C VAL A 53 -5.10 -12.00 -5.07
N ALA A 54 -5.68 -13.11 -4.60
CA ALA A 54 -6.98 -13.13 -3.95
C ALA A 54 -7.01 -12.30 -2.65
N ASN A 55 -5.98 -12.45 -1.82
CA ASN A 55 -5.90 -11.72 -0.55
C ASN A 55 -5.59 -10.24 -0.74
N ARG A 56 -4.67 -9.92 -1.67
CA ARG A 56 -4.33 -8.53 -1.99
C ARG A 56 -5.48 -7.77 -2.64
N PHE A 57 -6.43 -8.46 -3.26
CA PHE A 57 -7.63 -7.85 -3.85
C PHE A 57 -8.43 -7.08 -2.79
N TYR A 58 -8.62 -7.62 -1.60
CA TYR A 58 -9.29 -6.88 -0.52
C TYR A 58 -8.63 -5.55 -0.23
N TYR A 59 -7.30 -5.54 -0.11
CA TYR A 59 -6.56 -4.29 0.07
C TYR A 59 -6.79 -3.31 -1.08
N GLN A 60 -6.83 -3.78 -2.35
CA GLN A 60 -7.09 -2.91 -3.50
C GLN A 60 -8.45 -2.23 -3.41
N THR A 61 -9.49 -2.96 -3.00
CA THR A 61 -10.84 -2.39 -2.84
C THR A 61 -10.93 -1.37 -1.70
N GLN A 62 -10.04 -1.44 -0.70
CA GLN A 62 -10.04 -0.54 0.45
C GLN A 62 -9.18 0.73 0.23
N ILE A 63 -8.35 0.77 -0.80
CA ILE A 63 -7.54 1.97 -1.11
C ILE A 63 -8.43 3.18 -1.43
N PRO A 64 -9.39 3.14 -2.37
CA PRO A 64 -10.24 4.30 -2.66
C PRO A 64 -11.11 4.69 -1.46
N ILE A 65 -11.56 3.72 -0.66
CA ILE A 65 -12.35 3.98 0.56
C ILE A 65 -11.55 4.80 1.57
N LYS A 66 -10.29 4.38 1.88
CA LYS A 66 -9.45 5.15 2.81
C LYS A 66 -9.05 6.50 2.23
N ASP A 67 -8.86 6.60 0.90
CA ASP A 67 -8.55 7.88 0.25
C ASP A 67 -9.77 8.83 0.28
N ALA A 68 -11.00 8.32 0.15
CA ALA A 68 -12.22 9.08 0.33
C ALA A 68 -12.38 9.58 1.79
N ILE A 69 -12.01 8.77 2.78
CA ILE A 69 -12.00 9.18 4.20
C ILE A 69 -11.02 10.35 4.42
N ILE A 70 -9.80 10.27 3.88
CA ILE A 70 -8.82 11.36 3.95
C ILE A 70 -9.37 12.61 3.25
N LEU A 71 -9.89 12.44 2.03
CA LEU A 71 -10.47 13.50 1.21
C LEU A 71 -11.58 14.25 1.94
N SER A 72 -12.53 13.53 2.56
CA SER A 72 -13.68 14.12 3.26
C SER A 72 -13.30 14.99 4.46
N ARG A 73 -12.11 14.79 5.02
CA ARG A 73 -11.60 15.49 6.18
C ARG A 73 -10.60 16.60 5.84
N CYS A 74 -10.14 16.66 4.59
CA CYS A 74 -9.26 17.71 4.11
C CYS A 74 -10.08 19.01 3.87
N PRO A 75 -9.78 20.13 4.57
CA PRO A 75 -10.60 21.33 4.45
C PRO A 75 -10.39 22.08 3.14
N GLU A 76 -9.24 21.91 2.49
CA GLU A 76 -8.81 22.69 1.34
C GLU A 76 -9.26 22.05 0.03
N HIS A 77 -10.12 22.73 -0.75
CA HIS A 77 -10.67 22.17 -1.98
C HIS A 77 -9.61 21.89 -3.05
N GLU A 78 -8.54 22.71 -3.13
CA GLU A 78 -7.45 22.51 -4.11
C GLU A 78 -6.67 21.23 -3.81
N LEU A 79 -6.45 20.92 -2.52
CA LEU A 79 -5.82 19.67 -2.12
C LEU A 79 -6.73 18.48 -2.42
N ARG A 80 -8.04 18.62 -2.20
CA ARG A 80 -9.00 17.57 -2.56
C ARG A 80 -9.03 17.29 -4.06
N ARG A 81 -8.91 18.31 -4.92
CA ARG A 81 -8.82 18.15 -6.39
C ARG A 81 -7.64 17.30 -6.82
N SER A 82 -6.51 17.45 -6.13
CA SER A 82 -5.33 16.63 -6.41
C SER A 82 -5.46 15.21 -5.82
N TRP A 83 -6.00 15.09 -4.60
CA TRP A 83 -6.11 13.79 -3.93
C TRP A 83 -7.16 12.86 -4.54
N ILE A 84 -8.24 13.40 -5.10
CA ILE A 84 -9.32 12.62 -5.74
C ILE A 84 -8.81 11.76 -6.89
N GLN A 85 -7.71 12.16 -7.54
CA GLN A 85 -7.09 11.40 -8.63
C GLN A 85 -6.72 9.98 -8.18
N ARG A 86 -6.33 9.77 -6.92
CA ARG A 86 -6.01 8.45 -6.36
C ARG A 86 -7.23 7.53 -6.33
N ILE A 87 -8.41 8.09 -6.05
CA ILE A 87 -9.67 7.35 -6.08
C ILE A 87 -9.99 6.96 -7.52
N MET A 88 -9.92 7.91 -8.44
CA MET A 88 -10.14 7.67 -9.87
C MET A 88 -9.17 6.64 -10.46
N ASP A 89 -7.91 6.66 -10.04
CA ASP A 89 -6.90 5.67 -10.49
C ASP A 89 -7.25 4.24 -10.05
N HIS A 90 -7.98 4.06 -8.93
CA HIS A 90 -8.36 2.74 -8.42
C HIS A 90 -9.76 2.33 -8.88
N ASP A 91 -10.76 3.21 -8.76
CA ASP A 91 -12.14 2.90 -9.13
C ASP A 91 -12.36 2.95 -10.64
N GLY A 92 -11.55 3.75 -11.34
CA GLY A 92 -11.65 3.94 -12.77
C GLY A 92 -12.41 5.21 -13.17
N THR A 93 -12.46 5.43 -14.46
CA THR A 93 -13.17 6.50 -15.16
C THR A 93 -13.80 5.96 -16.43
N ASP A 94 -14.50 6.78 -17.19
CA ASP A 94 -15.05 6.38 -18.50
C ASP A 94 -13.97 5.92 -19.50
N THR A 95 -12.72 6.33 -19.32
CA THR A 95 -11.60 6.06 -20.24
C THR A 95 -10.52 5.12 -19.67
N ASP A 96 -10.45 4.92 -18.36
CA ASP A 96 -9.52 4.00 -17.71
C ASP A 96 -10.29 3.06 -16.76
N PRO A 97 -10.13 1.73 -16.90
CA PRO A 97 -10.87 0.75 -16.09
C PRO A 97 -10.49 0.79 -14.59
N GLY A 98 -9.43 1.50 -14.21
CA GLY A 98 -8.95 1.61 -12.84
C GLY A 98 -8.14 0.42 -12.34
N GLY A 99 -7.53 0.62 -11.17
CA GLY A 99 -6.64 -0.35 -10.55
C GLY A 99 -7.37 -1.61 -10.08
N ILE A 100 -8.61 -1.47 -9.58
CA ILE A 100 -9.43 -2.61 -9.13
C ILE A 100 -9.74 -3.54 -10.29
N GLU A 101 -10.16 -3.00 -11.42
CA GLU A 101 -10.44 -3.80 -12.63
C GLU A 101 -9.16 -4.44 -13.18
N LYS A 102 -8.05 -3.69 -13.23
CA LYS A 102 -6.76 -4.25 -13.64
C LYS A 102 -6.31 -5.40 -12.72
N TRP A 103 -6.64 -5.33 -11.42
CA TRP A 103 -6.35 -6.40 -10.47
C TRP A 103 -7.26 -7.63 -10.66
N LEU A 104 -8.55 -7.42 -10.97
CA LEU A 104 -9.47 -8.51 -11.33
C LEU A 104 -8.95 -9.28 -12.55
N ARG A 105 -8.48 -8.57 -13.58
CA ARG A 105 -7.86 -9.19 -14.77
C ARG A 105 -6.59 -9.98 -14.44
N LEU A 106 -5.74 -9.45 -13.55
CA LEU A 106 -4.61 -10.24 -13.03
C LEU A 106 -5.11 -11.54 -12.37
N GLY A 107 -6.18 -11.47 -11.59
CA GLY A 107 -6.79 -12.65 -10.97
C GLY A 107 -7.26 -13.68 -11.99
N GLU A 108 -7.93 -13.26 -13.06
CA GLU A 108 -8.37 -14.11 -14.16
C GLU A 108 -7.18 -14.76 -14.87
N VAL A 109 -6.13 -13.99 -15.14
CA VAL A 109 -4.90 -14.50 -15.79
C VAL A 109 -4.19 -15.55 -14.92
N VAL A 110 -4.17 -15.38 -13.59
CA VAL A 110 -3.57 -16.41 -12.72
C VAL A 110 -4.50 -17.62 -12.51
N GLY A 111 -5.74 -17.56 -13.02
CA GLY A 111 -6.68 -18.69 -13.01
C GLY A 111 -7.66 -18.67 -11.83
N LEU A 112 -7.96 -17.48 -11.30
CA LEU A 112 -9.08 -17.24 -10.40
C LEU A 112 -10.29 -16.79 -11.20
N THR A 113 -11.49 -17.07 -10.71
CA THR A 113 -12.69 -16.50 -11.31
C THR A 113 -12.96 -15.11 -10.70
N ARG A 114 -13.56 -14.24 -11.51
CA ARG A 114 -14.01 -12.92 -11.06
C ARG A 114 -14.98 -13.02 -9.88
N ALA A 115 -15.87 -14.02 -9.91
CA ALA A 115 -16.83 -14.27 -8.84
C ALA A 115 -16.12 -14.62 -7.50
N GLU A 116 -15.08 -15.47 -7.51
CA GLU A 116 -14.29 -15.79 -6.31
C GLU A 116 -13.62 -14.55 -5.72
N LEU A 117 -13.06 -13.68 -6.57
CA LEU A 117 -12.42 -12.44 -6.13
C LEU A 117 -13.44 -11.48 -5.51
N LEU A 118 -14.54 -11.21 -6.20
CA LEU A 118 -15.59 -10.31 -5.71
C LEU A 118 -16.25 -10.83 -4.42
N ALA A 119 -16.47 -12.13 -4.32
CA ALA A 119 -17.00 -12.76 -3.11
C ALA A 119 -15.94 -12.90 -2.00
N GLN A 120 -14.66 -12.63 -2.27
CA GLN A 120 -13.54 -12.71 -1.31
C GLN A 120 -13.44 -14.06 -0.61
N THR A 121 -13.75 -15.16 -1.31
CA THR A 121 -13.85 -16.51 -0.74
C THR A 121 -12.55 -17.04 -0.14
N ARG A 122 -11.40 -16.47 -0.54
CA ARG A 122 -10.06 -16.84 -0.06
C ARG A 122 -9.44 -15.80 0.88
N LEU A 123 -10.21 -14.82 1.34
CA LEU A 123 -9.69 -13.76 2.19
C LEU A 123 -9.35 -14.29 3.59
N LEU A 124 -8.08 -14.19 3.95
CA LEU A 124 -7.58 -14.62 5.26
C LEU A 124 -7.94 -13.59 6.34
N PRO A 125 -8.32 -14.05 7.56
CA PRO A 125 -8.62 -13.16 8.68
C PRO A 125 -7.48 -12.17 8.98
N GLY A 126 -6.22 -12.60 8.98
CA GLY A 126 -5.07 -11.73 9.24
C GLY A 126 -4.93 -10.61 8.20
N VAL A 127 -5.24 -10.89 6.93
CA VAL A 127 -5.25 -9.87 5.88
C VAL A 127 -6.40 -8.89 6.10
N ARG A 128 -7.61 -9.38 6.42
CA ARG A 128 -8.76 -8.55 6.72
C ARG A 128 -8.47 -7.60 7.89
N TYR A 129 -7.99 -8.13 9.02
CA TYR A 129 -7.69 -7.32 10.20
C TYR A 129 -6.65 -6.24 9.92
N ALA A 130 -5.58 -6.57 9.19
CA ALA A 130 -4.57 -5.59 8.82
C ALA A 130 -5.14 -4.47 7.97
N VAL A 131 -5.94 -4.79 6.96
CA VAL A 131 -6.54 -3.79 6.06
C VAL A 131 -7.59 -2.95 6.78
N ASP A 132 -8.46 -3.57 7.60
CA ASP A 132 -9.49 -2.86 8.36
C ASP A 132 -8.84 -1.91 9.38
N ALA A 133 -7.74 -2.33 10.03
CA ALA A 133 -6.95 -1.47 10.92
C ALA A 133 -6.42 -0.24 10.18
N TYR A 134 -6.00 -0.39 8.91
CA TYR A 134 -5.56 0.74 8.10
C TYR A 134 -6.69 1.73 7.79
N VAL A 135 -7.85 1.24 7.40
CA VAL A 135 -9.02 2.09 7.14
C VAL A 135 -9.45 2.81 8.44
N ALA A 136 -9.47 2.10 9.56
CA ALA A 136 -9.77 2.66 10.88
C ALA A 136 -8.75 3.74 11.29
N PHE A 137 -7.45 3.49 11.06
CA PHE A 137 -6.39 4.47 11.28
C PHE A 137 -6.65 5.76 10.48
N CYS A 138 -6.92 5.65 9.19
CA CYS A 138 -7.22 6.83 8.36
C CYS A 138 -8.47 7.58 8.81
N ARG A 139 -9.43 6.89 9.44
CA ARG A 139 -10.65 7.49 9.98
C ARG A 139 -10.42 8.26 11.29
N THR A 140 -9.51 7.78 12.13
CA THR A 140 -9.32 8.31 13.49
C THR A 140 -8.21 9.35 13.59
N GLN A 141 -7.18 9.28 12.73
CA GLN A 141 -6.05 10.20 12.75
C GLN A 141 -6.37 11.55 12.06
N PRO A 142 -5.69 12.65 12.41
CA PRO A 142 -5.74 13.87 11.61
C PRO A 142 -5.48 13.58 10.13
N TRP A 143 -6.19 14.25 9.22
CA TRP A 143 -6.15 13.94 7.78
C TRP A 143 -4.73 13.97 7.19
N ILE A 144 -3.86 14.89 7.66
CA ILE A 144 -2.47 14.98 7.20
C ILE A 144 -1.62 13.80 7.69
N ILE A 145 -1.87 13.30 8.90
CA ILE A 145 -1.21 12.10 9.44
C ILE A 145 -1.72 10.84 8.72
N ALA A 146 -3.02 10.76 8.45
CA ALA A 146 -3.58 9.71 7.61
C ALA A 146 -2.97 9.73 6.19
N MET A 147 -2.76 10.93 5.61
CA MET A 147 -2.07 11.09 4.32
C MET A 147 -0.61 10.64 4.40
N ALA A 148 0.12 10.95 5.47
CA ALA A 148 1.50 10.54 5.68
C ALA A 148 1.67 9.01 5.62
N SER A 149 0.69 8.25 6.11
CA SER A 149 0.70 6.77 5.99
C SER A 149 0.71 6.29 4.53
N SER A 150 0.28 7.11 3.57
CA SER A 150 0.30 6.79 2.14
C SER A 150 1.68 7.00 1.50
N LEU A 151 2.67 7.54 2.21
CA LEU A 151 4.04 7.76 1.71
C LEU A 151 4.81 6.45 1.43
N THR A 152 4.23 5.28 1.67
CA THR A 152 4.74 4.02 1.12
C THR A 152 4.83 4.04 -0.42
N GLU A 153 4.16 4.98 -1.08
CA GLU A 153 4.30 5.24 -2.51
C GLU A 153 5.72 5.68 -2.91
N LEU A 154 6.51 6.24 -1.99
CA LEU A 154 7.94 6.54 -2.20
C LEU A 154 8.76 5.28 -2.54
N PHE A 155 8.34 4.12 -2.03
CA PHE A 155 9.06 2.85 -2.16
C PHE A 155 8.45 1.93 -3.23
N ALA A 156 7.23 2.24 -3.68
CA ALA A 156 6.47 1.40 -4.60
C ALA A 156 7.12 1.25 -5.99
N PRO A 157 7.70 2.28 -6.63
CA PRO A 157 8.24 2.15 -7.98
C PRO A 157 9.33 1.08 -8.10
N ALA A 158 10.28 1.04 -7.16
CA ALA A 158 11.34 0.03 -7.14
C ALA A 158 10.76 -1.39 -7.00
N LEU A 159 9.78 -1.57 -6.10
CA LEU A 159 9.09 -2.84 -5.92
C LEU A 159 8.32 -3.25 -7.18
N MET A 160 7.62 -2.31 -7.84
CA MET A 160 6.84 -2.61 -9.06
C MET A 160 7.75 -3.00 -10.21
N SER A 161 8.85 -2.29 -10.44
CA SER A 161 9.83 -2.63 -11.49
C SER A 161 10.42 -4.02 -11.28
N LYS A 162 10.83 -4.33 -10.04
CA LYS A 162 11.35 -5.66 -9.68
C LYS A 162 10.32 -6.76 -9.89
N ARG A 163 9.07 -6.48 -9.55
CA ARG A 163 7.95 -7.43 -9.72
C ARG A 163 7.65 -7.68 -11.20
N ILE A 164 7.56 -6.65 -12.03
CA ILE A 164 7.35 -6.79 -13.47
C ILE A 164 8.44 -7.67 -14.07
N ALA A 165 9.71 -7.37 -13.81
CA ALA A 165 10.84 -8.15 -14.31
C ALA A 165 10.79 -9.61 -13.86
N ALA A 166 10.41 -9.86 -12.60
CA ALA A 166 10.26 -11.21 -12.07
C ALA A 166 9.12 -11.99 -12.75
N PHE A 167 7.99 -11.33 -12.97
CA PHE A 167 6.85 -11.97 -13.66
C PHE A 167 7.18 -12.28 -15.11
N GLU A 168 7.78 -11.36 -15.84
CA GLU A 168 8.21 -11.59 -17.24
C GLU A 168 9.21 -12.74 -17.34
N ARG A 169 10.14 -12.84 -16.41
CA ARG A 169 11.20 -13.86 -16.43
C ARG A 169 10.70 -15.24 -15.97
N HIS A 170 9.93 -15.31 -14.91
CA HIS A 170 9.65 -16.56 -14.19
C HIS A 170 8.20 -17.02 -14.30
N TYR A 171 7.27 -16.14 -14.67
CA TYR A 171 5.84 -16.44 -14.75
C TYR A 171 5.26 -16.00 -16.12
N PRO A 172 5.83 -16.48 -17.26
CA PRO A 172 5.45 -15.99 -18.60
C PRO A 172 3.98 -16.26 -18.93
N TRP A 173 3.33 -17.14 -18.18
CA TRP A 173 1.90 -17.42 -18.28
C TRP A 173 1.01 -16.29 -17.71
N VAL A 174 1.57 -15.34 -16.96
CA VAL A 174 0.80 -14.18 -16.44
C VAL A 174 0.45 -13.19 -17.53
N LYS A 175 1.17 -13.18 -18.66
CA LYS A 175 0.94 -12.31 -19.82
C LYS A 175 0.89 -10.82 -19.49
N GLU A 176 0.93 -9.99 -20.51
CA GLU A 176 0.90 -8.52 -20.41
C GLU A 176 -0.34 -7.98 -19.68
N GLU A 177 -1.51 -8.60 -19.92
CA GLU A 177 -2.76 -8.20 -19.29
C GLU A 177 -2.68 -8.26 -17.76
N GLY A 178 -2.02 -9.27 -17.19
CA GLY A 178 -1.79 -9.40 -15.75
C GLY A 178 -0.79 -8.38 -15.19
N LEU A 179 0.02 -7.74 -16.04
CA LEU A 179 1.01 -6.76 -15.61
C LEU A 179 0.50 -5.31 -15.63
N ARG A 180 -0.63 -5.04 -16.25
CA ARG A 180 -1.17 -3.68 -16.44
C ARG A 180 -1.29 -2.90 -15.15
N TYR A 181 -1.72 -3.54 -14.05
CA TYR A 181 -1.78 -2.90 -12.74
C TYR A 181 -0.40 -2.36 -12.31
N PHE A 182 0.63 -3.22 -12.36
CA PHE A 182 1.98 -2.86 -11.92
C PHE A 182 2.61 -1.78 -12.80
N ARG A 183 2.40 -1.84 -14.11
CA ARG A 183 2.88 -0.81 -15.05
C ARG A 183 2.25 0.55 -14.79
N GLY A 184 0.96 0.60 -14.52
CA GLY A 184 0.28 1.85 -14.16
C GLY A 184 0.86 2.48 -12.89
N ARG A 185 1.25 1.67 -11.90
CA ARG A 185 1.84 2.16 -10.65
C ARG A 185 3.23 2.79 -10.82
N LEU A 186 3.95 2.52 -11.92
CA LEU A 186 5.26 3.15 -12.17
C LEU A 186 5.15 4.66 -12.39
N THR A 187 4.03 5.16 -12.88
CA THR A 187 3.79 6.60 -13.09
C THR A 187 2.91 7.21 -11.99
N GLN A 188 1.91 6.47 -11.52
CA GLN A 188 0.97 6.95 -10.50
C GLN A 188 1.64 7.10 -9.13
N ALA A 189 2.45 6.12 -8.69
CA ALA A 189 3.06 6.14 -7.37
C ALA A 189 4.04 7.32 -7.16
N PRO A 190 4.95 7.66 -8.09
CA PRO A 190 5.79 8.85 -7.96
C PRO A 190 4.98 10.14 -7.85
N ARG A 191 3.99 10.35 -8.70
CA ARG A 191 3.10 11.51 -8.65
C ARG A 191 2.44 11.65 -7.27
N ASP A 192 1.87 10.57 -6.78
CA ASP A 192 1.17 10.53 -5.49
C ASP A 192 2.13 10.77 -4.32
N ALA A 193 3.33 10.18 -4.39
CA ALA A 193 4.37 10.34 -3.37
C ALA A 193 4.88 11.78 -3.30
N ASP A 194 5.16 12.39 -4.45
CA ASP A 194 5.67 13.77 -4.52
C ASP A 194 4.65 14.77 -3.97
N PHE A 195 3.37 14.59 -4.32
CA PHE A 195 2.29 15.41 -3.78
C PHE A 195 2.16 15.26 -2.26
N ALA A 196 2.07 14.02 -1.78
CA ALA A 196 1.88 13.74 -0.36
C ALA A 196 3.10 14.17 0.48
N LEU A 197 4.33 13.90 0.02
CA LEU A 197 5.56 14.27 0.72
C LEU A 197 5.66 15.77 0.91
N ARG A 198 5.50 16.54 -0.17
CA ARG A 198 5.53 17.99 -0.12
C ARG A 198 4.53 18.53 0.89
N LEU A 199 3.30 18.03 0.86
CA LEU A 199 2.25 18.50 1.75
C LEU A 199 2.49 18.11 3.21
N VAL A 200 2.95 16.89 3.47
CA VAL A 200 3.30 16.44 4.84
C VAL A 200 4.44 17.28 5.41
N VAL A 201 5.48 17.55 4.63
CA VAL A 201 6.60 18.40 5.07
C VAL A 201 6.14 19.82 5.33
N GLU A 202 5.28 20.38 4.49
CA GLU A 202 4.72 21.73 4.64
C GLU A 202 3.82 21.85 5.87
N ARG A 203 3.00 20.84 6.19
CA ARG A 203 1.94 20.93 7.21
C ARG A 203 2.35 20.41 8.59
N CYS A 204 3.34 19.52 8.69
CA CYS A 204 3.83 19.02 9.97
C CYS A 204 4.92 19.94 10.53
N GLN A 205 4.49 21.06 11.17
CA GLN A 205 5.38 22.14 11.60
C GLN A 205 5.86 21.99 13.06
N SER A 206 5.40 21.00 13.80
CA SER A 206 5.92 20.70 15.14
C SER A 206 6.62 19.34 15.15
N ARG A 207 7.56 19.15 16.10
CA ARG A 207 8.25 17.87 16.31
C ARG A 207 7.26 16.72 16.51
N GLU A 208 6.26 16.94 17.31
CA GLU A 208 5.20 15.95 17.61
C GLU A 208 4.46 15.53 16.35
N PHE A 209 4.08 16.48 15.48
CA PHE A 209 3.40 16.16 14.21
C PHE A 209 4.32 15.44 13.23
N GLN A 210 5.60 15.81 13.18
CA GLN A 210 6.59 15.13 12.34
C GLN A 210 6.81 13.68 12.79
N GLU A 211 6.96 13.46 14.10
CA GLU A 211 7.08 12.12 14.67
C GLU A 211 5.82 11.28 14.44
N SER A 212 4.64 11.90 14.56
CA SER A 212 3.36 11.26 14.24
C SER A 212 3.28 10.85 12.77
N ALA A 213 3.79 11.67 11.84
CA ALA A 213 3.84 11.34 10.42
C ALA A 213 4.79 10.17 10.12
N VAL A 214 5.98 10.15 10.75
CA VAL A 214 6.94 9.04 10.65
C VAL A 214 6.31 7.75 11.21
N ALA A 215 5.67 7.84 12.38
CA ALA A 215 4.97 6.70 13.00
C ALA A 215 3.82 6.18 12.12
N ALA A 216 3.06 7.06 11.47
CA ALA A 216 1.99 6.68 10.55
C ALA A 216 2.53 5.91 9.33
N LEU A 217 3.65 6.35 8.76
CA LEU A 217 4.29 5.65 7.66
C LEU A 217 4.85 4.29 8.10
N LYS A 218 5.47 4.22 9.28
CA LYS A 218 5.96 2.97 9.87
C LYS A 218 4.81 2.00 10.14
N PHE A 219 3.72 2.46 10.76
CA PHE A 219 2.51 1.65 10.94
C PHE A 219 2.02 1.04 9.64
N LYS A 220 2.03 1.81 8.54
CA LYS A 220 1.64 1.30 7.23
C LYS A 220 2.59 0.22 6.71
N CYS A 221 3.91 0.37 6.91
CA CYS A 221 4.86 -0.67 6.54
C CYS A 221 4.63 -1.97 7.34
N GLU A 222 4.42 -1.86 8.65
CA GLU A 222 4.13 -3.00 9.55
C GLU A 222 2.84 -3.72 9.15
N LEU A 223 1.80 -2.98 8.77
CA LEU A 223 0.56 -3.55 8.27
C LEU A 223 0.76 -4.33 6.97
N LEU A 224 1.56 -3.81 6.04
CA LEU A 224 1.87 -4.50 4.79
C LEU A 224 2.68 -5.79 5.03
N LEU A 225 3.57 -5.79 6.04
CA LEU A 225 4.28 -6.99 6.50
C LEU A 225 3.29 -8.00 7.07
N SER A 226 2.42 -7.60 8.00
CA SER A 226 1.42 -8.48 8.62
C SER A 226 0.49 -9.16 7.59
N MET A 227 0.12 -8.44 6.54
CA MET A 227 -0.64 -9.04 5.42
C MET A 227 0.15 -10.15 4.74
N LEU A 228 1.45 -9.92 4.48
CA LEU A 228 2.31 -10.91 3.83
C LEU A 228 2.63 -12.08 4.74
N ASP A 229 2.78 -11.85 6.05
CA ASP A 229 2.94 -12.91 7.05
C ASP A 229 1.76 -13.88 7.02
N ALA A 230 0.52 -13.35 7.01
CA ALA A 230 -0.69 -14.17 6.93
C ALA A 230 -0.72 -15.00 5.64
N ILE A 231 -0.38 -14.39 4.49
CA ILE A 231 -0.34 -15.07 3.20
C ILE A 231 0.79 -16.12 3.18
N HIS A 232 1.96 -15.79 3.69
CA HIS A 232 3.12 -16.67 3.74
C HIS A 232 2.86 -17.91 4.62
N LEU A 233 2.25 -17.68 5.78
CA LEU A 233 1.88 -18.73 6.72
C LEU A 233 0.92 -19.74 6.08
N GLU A 234 -0.12 -19.26 5.41
CA GLU A 234 -1.14 -20.13 4.79
C GLU A 234 -0.63 -20.83 3.52
N TYR A 235 -0.03 -20.08 2.59
CA TYR A 235 0.23 -20.59 1.25
C TYR A 235 1.64 -21.15 1.06
N VAL A 236 2.61 -20.77 1.90
CA VAL A 236 4.00 -21.24 1.77
C VAL A 236 4.35 -22.24 2.88
N LEU A 237 4.04 -21.90 4.13
CA LEU A 237 4.37 -22.77 5.26
C LEU A 237 3.31 -23.83 5.56
N ASN A 238 2.14 -23.78 4.88
CA ASN A 238 1.03 -24.72 5.02
C ASN A 238 0.56 -24.93 6.50
N ARG A 239 0.73 -23.91 7.33
CA ARG A 239 0.27 -23.96 8.71
C ARG A 239 -1.23 -23.58 8.75
N LYS A 240 -2.10 -24.55 8.45
CA LYS A 240 -3.53 -24.37 8.70
C LYS A 240 -3.72 -24.14 10.19
N ILE A 241 -4.16 -22.95 10.55
CA ILE A 241 -4.69 -22.71 11.90
C ILE A 241 -6.01 -23.47 11.95
N LYS A 242 -5.99 -24.57 12.69
CA LYS A 242 -7.20 -25.40 12.94
C LYS A 242 -8.15 -24.67 13.87
#